data_8352b63d89028e9eb68362890bbbee51
#
_entry.id   8352b63d89028e9eb68362890bbbee51
#
_cell.length_a   1.000
_cell.length_b   1.000
_cell.length_c   1.000
_cell.angle_alpha   90.00
_cell.angle_beta   90.00
_cell.angle_gamma   90.00
#
_symmetry.space_group_name_H-M   'P 1'
#
loop_
_entity.id
_entity.type
_entity.pdbx_description
1 polymer ?
#
loop_
_entity_poly.entity_id
_entity_poly.type
_entity_poly.pdbx_seq_one_letter_code
_entity_poly.pdbx_strand_id
1 'polypeptide(L)'
;LLAGDPYYCQCQKTARLVAERLGLQPEQWAVAFQSRFGGAEWLQPYASVLLAEWAKAGVKSVDVACPGFAADCLETLEEIALENRQVFLAAGGERYRYLPALNDDPAHIAALADLMSRHAAGWPEFAPGYDADALARERTATRQRALALGAAA
;
A
#
# COMPACT_ATOMS: atom_id res chain seq x y z
N LEU A 1 6.61 12.99 9.46
CA LEU A 1 5.53 13.80 10.04
C LEU A 1 5.88 15.29 10.06
N LEU A 2 7.02 15.67 10.62
CA LEU A 2 7.44 17.10 10.69
C LEU A 2 7.63 17.73 9.31
N ALA A 3 7.95 16.93 8.29
CA ALA A 3 8.05 17.36 6.89
C ALA A 3 6.70 17.34 6.15
N GLY A 4 5.60 17.02 6.82
CA GLY A 4 4.26 16.95 6.23
C GLY A 4 3.95 15.64 5.48
N ASP A 5 4.83 14.63 5.55
CA ASP A 5 4.57 13.32 4.95
C ASP A 5 3.54 12.54 5.79
N PRO A 6 2.38 12.16 5.22
CA PRO A 6 1.32 11.47 5.95
C PRO A 6 1.50 9.95 6.03
N TYR A 7 2.51 9.35 5.37
CA TYR A 7 2.63 7.90 5.18
C TYR A 7 2.58 7.12 6.51
N TYR A 8 3.37 7.52 7.50
CA TYR A 8 3.35 6.87 8.81
C TYR A 8 1.95 6.87 9.46
N CYS A 9 1.27 8.03 9.42
CA CYS A 9 -0.09 8.15 9.96
C CYS A 9 -1.09 7.27 9.19
N GLN A 10 -0.93 7.15 7.88
CA GLN A 10 -1.78 6.29 7.04
C GLN A 10 -1.57 4.81 7.37
N CYS A 11 -0.32 4.37 7.58
CA CYS A 11 -0.01 3.01 8.03
C CYS A 11 -0.67 2.70 9.37
N GLN A 12 -0.50 3.58 10.36
CA GLN A 12 -1.10 3.42 11.68
C GLN A 12 -2.63 3.41 11.63
N LYS A 13 -3.24 4.28 10.83
CA LYS A 13 -4.69 4.32 10.63
C LYS A 13 -5.20 3.04 9.98
N THR A 14 -4.55 2.55 8.95
CA THR A 14 -4.92 1.30 8.27
C THR A 14 -4.88 0.13 9.25
N ALA A 15 -3.78 -0.06 9.96
CA ALA A 15 -3.62 -1.14 10.91
C ALA A 15 -4.67 -1.08 12.04
N ARG A 16 -4.91 0.10 12.60
CA ARG A 16 -5.95 0.30 13.63
C ARG A 16 -7.34 -0.06 13.12
N LEU A 17 -7.72 0.39 11.93
CA LEU A 17 -9.03 0.08 11.35
C LEU A 17 -9.21 -1.43 11.08
N VAL A 18 -8.14 -2.12 10.66
CA VAL A 18 -8.15 -3.58 10.51
C VAL A 18 -8.33 -4.25 11.88
N ALA A 19 -7.54 -3.85 12.88
CA ALA A 19 -7.63 -4.40 14.23
C ALA A 19 -9.02 -4.20 14.85
N GLU A 20 -9.60 -3.00 14.74
CA GLU A 20 -10.96 -2.69 15.20
C GLU A 20 -12.00 -3.60 14.51
N ARG A 21 -11.87 -3.81 13.20
CA ARG A 21 -12.79 -4.66 12.44
C ARG A 21 -12.70 -6.14 12.84
N LEU A 22 -11.52 -6.58 13.26
CA LEU A 22 -11.27 -7.93 13.76
C LEU A 22 -11.55 -8.09 15.26
N GLY A 23 -11.88 -7.01 15.99
CA GLY A 23 -12.12 -7.03 17.43
C GLY A 23 -10.87 -7.25 18.26
N LEU A 24 -9.69 -6.90 17.74
CA LEU A 24 -8.40 -7.09 18.43
C LEU A 24 -8.17 -6.00 19.47
N GLN A 25 -7.65 -6.42 20.63
CA GLN A 25 -7.20 -5.50 21.67
C GLN A 25 -5.83 -4.90 21.31
N PRO A 26 -5.45 -3.74 21.85
CA PRO A 26 -4.18 -3.07 21.52
C PRO A 26 -2.93 -3.94 21.67
N GLU A 27 -2.93 -4.87 22.62
CA GLU A 27 -1.80 -5.75 22.92
C GLU A 27 -1.69 -6.95 21.97
N GLN A 28 -2.70 -7.15 21.11
CA GLN A 28 -2.77 -8.29 20.20
C GLN A 28 -2.23 -8.00 18.81
N TRP A 29 -1.85 -6.76 18.53
CA TRP A 29 -1.34 -6.37 17.22
C TRP A 29 -0.29 -5.26 17.31
N ALA A 30 0.52 -5.13 16.29
CA ALA A 30 1.44 -4.00 16.14
C ALA A 30 1.67 -3.68 14.66
N VAL A 31 2.19 -2.48 14.41
CA VAL A 31 2.69 -2.07 13.10
C VAL A 31 4.20 -2.19 13.08
N ALA A 32 4.73 -2.78 12.02
CA ALA A 32 6.17 -2.85 11.75
C ALA A 32 6.43 -2.51 10.29
N PHE A 33 7.67 -2.16 9.98
CA PHE A 33 8.11 -1.77 8.65
C PHE A 33 9.17 -2.73 8.13
N GLN A 34 9.15 -2.99 6.82
CA GLN A 34 9.97 -3.96 6.12
C GLN A 34 10.77 -3.32 4.99
N SER A 35 11.57 -4.14 4.30
CA SER A 35 12.23 -3.81 3.02
C SER A 35 13.18 -2.62 3.13
N ARG A 36 13.97 -2.59 4.22
CA ARG A 36 15.01 -1.58 4.38
C ARG A 36 16.04 -1.69 3.25
N PHE A 37 16.17 -0.62 2.48
CA PHE A 37 17.14 -0.54 1.40
C PHE A 37 18.15 0.59 1.63
N GLY A 38 19.44 0.30 1.42
CA GLY A 38 20.51 1.28 1.55
C GLY A 38 20.87 1.61 2.99
N GLY A 39 21.62 2.71 3.16
CA GLY A 39 22.15 3.14 4.47
C GLY A 39 21.26 4.11 5.24
N ALA A 40 20.17 4.59 4.65
CA ALA A 40 19.26 5.51 5.31
C ALA A 40 18.46 4.84 6.43
N GLU A 41 18.10 5.63 7.44
CA GLU A 41 17.17 5.17 8.48
C GLU A 41 15.76 5.11 7.92
N TRP A 42 15.08 3.99 8.16
CA TRP A 42 13.70 3.79 7.78
C TRP A 42 12.78 3.90 8.99
N LEU A 43 11.47 3.94 8.71
CA LEU A 43 10.46 3.89 9.75
C LEU A 43 10.62 2.62 10.60
N GLN A 44 10.38 2.76 11.89
CA GLN A 44 10.53 1.71 12.89
C GLN A 44 9.19 1.43 13.59
N PRO A 45 9.03 0.23 14.26
CA PRO A 45 10.03 -0.83 14.39
C PRO A 45 10.23 -1.63 13.09
N TYR A 46 11.41 -2.21 12.92
CA TYR A 46 11.65 -3.15 11.82
C TYR A 46 10.98 -4.50 12.09
N ALA A 47 10.33 -5.08 11.08
CA ALA A 47 9.55 -6.30 11.22
C ALA A 47 10.38 -7.48 11.77
N SER A 48 11.57 -7.73 11.23
CA SER A 48 12.45 -8.80 11.67
C SER A 48 12.90 -8.66 13.12
N VAL A 49 13.20 -7.42 13.56
CA VAL A 49 13.61 -7.13 14.94
C VAL A 49 12.46 -7.37 15.90
N LEU A 50 11.29 -6.80 15.61
CA LEU A 50 10.10 -6.95 16.46
C LEU A 50 9.68 -8.42 16.61
N LEU A 51 9.70 -9.18 15.52
CA LEU A 51 9.36 -10.61 15.54
C LEU A 51 10.34 -11.42 16.42
N ALA A 52 11.64 -11.14 16.32
CA ALA A 52 12.64 -11.78 17.18
C ALA A 52 12.45 -11.42 18.66
N GLU A 53 12.16 -10.16 18.97
CA GLU A 53 11.89 -9.71 20.33
C GLU A 53 10.64 -10.36 20.92
N TRP A 54 9.56 -10.44 20.17
CA TRP A 54 8.32 -11.10 20.59
C TRP A 54 8.51 -12.59 20.87
N ALA A 55 9.22 -13.31 19.99
CA ALA A 55 9.53 -14.71 20.22
C ALA A 55 10.35 -14.92 21.48
N LYS A 56 11.38 -14.09 21.72
CA LYS A 56 12.19 -14.11 22.95
C LYS A 56 11.37 -13.76 24.20
N ALA A 57 10.39 -12.87 24.08
CA ALA A 57 9.46 -12.53 25.16
C ALA A 57 8.38 -13.60 25.41
N GLY A 58 8.38 -14.71 24.67
CA GLY A 58 7.49 -15.84 24.89
C GLY A 58 6.26 -15.87 23.96
N VAL A 59 6.15 -14.98 22.98
CA VAL A 59 5.10 -15.07 21.97
C VAL A 59 5.35 -16.28 21.09
N LYS A 60 4.41 -17.23 21.08
CA LYS A 60 4.54 -18.52 20.39
C LYS A 60 3.94 -18.54 18.99
N SER A 61 3.00 -17.64 18.71
CA SER A 61 2.28 -17.65 17.45
C SER A 61 2.03 -16.23 16.96
N VAL A 62 2.28 -16.00 15.66
CA VAL A 62 1.99 -14.73 14.99
C VAL A 62 1.33 -14.96 13.64
N ASP A 63 0.44 -14.06 13.29
CA ASP A 63 -0.09 -13.88 11.95
C ASP A 63 0.44 -12.55 11.41
N VAL A 64 1.01 -12.55 10.21
CA VAL A 64 1.61 -11.37 9.60
C VAL A 64 0.91 -11.05 8.29
N ALA A 65 0.46 -9.80 8.13
CA ALA A 65 -0.14 -9.28 6.91
C ALA A 65 0.60 -8.02 6.46
N CYS A 66 0.63 -7.79 5.15
CA CYS A 66 1.26 -6.62 4.53
C CYS A 66 0.20 -5.76 3.82
N PRO A 67 -0.64 -5.01 4.53
CA PRO A 67 -1.77 -4.28 3.92
C PRO A 67 -1.33 -3.11 3.01
N GLY A 68 -0.05 -2.76 3.00
CA GLY A 68 0.53 -1.82 2.05
C GLY A 68 0.76 -2.40 0.64
N PHE A 69 0.61 -3.71 0.47
CA PHE A 69 0.80 -4.40 -0.80
C PHE A 69 -0.55 -4.88 -1.35
N ALA A 70 -0.92 -4.41 -2.53
CA ALA A 70 -2.13 -4.85 -3.21
C ALA A 70 -1.99 -6.28 -3.78
N ALA A 71 -0.77 -6.64 -4.19
CA ALA A 71 -0.41 -7.96 -4.70
C ALA A 71 0.86 -8.46 -4.03
N ASP A 72 1.01 -9.78 -3.94
CA ASP A 72 2.25 -10.40 -3.46
C ASP A 72 3.41 -10.11 -4.42
N CYS A 73 4.56 -9.87 -3.86
CA CYS A 73 5.80 -9.57 -4.55
C CYS A 73 6.99 -10.20 -3.81
N LEU A 74 8.20 -9.94 -4.26
CA LEU A 74 9.41 -10.48 -3.65
C LEU A 74 9.49 -10.11 -2.15
N GLU A 75 9.19 -8.86 -1.82
CA GLU A 75 9.24 -8.34 -0.45
C GLU A 75 8.23 -9.03 0.48
N THR A 76 7.10 -9.49 -0.03
CA THR A 76 6.11 -10.21 0.78
C THR A 76 6.40 -11.70 0.85
N LEU A 77 6.80 -12.32 -0.26
CA LEU A 77 6.98 -13.77 -0.35
C LEU A 77 8.34 -14.23 0.18
N GLU A 78 9.42 -13.49 -0.10
CA GLU A 78 10.75 -13.84 0.38
C GLU A 78 11.02 -13.24 1.76
N GLU A 79 11.00 -11.93 1.89
CA GLU A 79 11.35 -11.26 3.15
C GLU A 79 10.37 -11.61 4.27
N ILE A 80 9.05 -11.44 4.04
CA ILE A 80 8.07 -11.64 5.11
C ILE A 80 7.71 -13.11 5.28
N ALA A 81 7.34 -13.82 4.20
CA ALA A 81 6.82 -15.17 4.34
C ALA A 81 7.92 -16.22 4.61
N LEU A 82 9.17 -15.99 4.14
CA LEU A 82 10.26 -16.94 4.33
C LEU A 82 11.28 -16.47 5.37
N GLU A 83 11.94 -15.33 5.17
CA GLU A 83 13.03 -14.89 6.04
C GLU A 83 12.53 -14.51 7.43
N ASN A 84 11.50 -13.70 7.55
CA ASN A 84 10.95 -13.29 8.85
C ASN A 84 10.31 -14.45 9.60
N ARG A 85 9.78 -15.44 8.88
CA ARG A 85 9.37 -16.71 9.50
C ARG A 85 10.56 -17.44 10.14
N GLN A 86 11.68 -17.53 9.45
CA GLN A 86 12.90 -18.15 10.00
C GLN A 86 13.40 -17.39 11.23
N VAL A 87 13.44 -16.06 11.17
CA VAL A 87 13.82 -15.21 12.30
C VAL A 87 12.93 -15.47 13.52
N PHE A 88 11.61 -15.50 13.35
CA PHE A 88 10.67 -15.75 14.44
C PHE A 88 10.83 -17.13 15.07
N LEU A 89 10.90 -18.17 14.23
CA LEU A 89 11.05 -19.55 14.72
C LEU A 89 12.41 -19.78 15.41
N ALA A 90 13.49 -19.26 14.83
CA ALA A 90 14.84 -19.35 15.43
C ALA A 90 14.93 -18.63 16.78
N ALA A 91 14.13 -17.59 17.00
CA ALA A 91 14.08 -16.84 18.25
C ALA A 91 13.19 -17.50 19.33
N GLY A 92 12.53 -18.65 19.05
CA GLY A 92 11.71 -19.41 20.00
C GLY A 92 10.19 -19.34 19.75
N GLY A 93 9.77 -18.74 18.66
CA GLY A 93 8.40 -18.85 18.17
C GLY A 93 8.07 -20.26 17.67
N GLU A 94 6.79 -20.61 17.59
CA GLU A 94 6.36 -21.96 17.21
C GLU A 94 5.49 -21.95 15.95
N ARG A 95 4.65 -20.93 15.77
CA ARG A 95 3.76 -20.81 14.61
C ARG A 95 3.86 -19.41 13.99
N TYR A 96 4.25 -19.37 12.75
CA TYR A 96 4.24 -18.17 11.93
C TYR A 96 3.33 -18.37 10.72
N ARG A 97 2.37 -17.47 10.49
CA ARG A 97 1.51 -17.48 9.33
C ARG A 97 1.59 -16.14 8.61
N TYR A 98 2.01 -16.19 7.37
CA TYR A 98 1.86 -15.09 6.45
C TYR A 98 0.44 -15.10 5.86
N LEU A 99 -0.24 -13.96 5.90
CA LEU A 99 -1.52 -13.74 5.23
C LEU A 99 -1.24 -13.08 3.88
N PRO A 100 -1.51 -13.77 2.76
CA PRO A 100 -1.24 -13.24 1.42
C PRO A 100 -1.90 -11.89 1.18
N ALA A 101 -1.31 -11.10 0.30
CA ALA A 101 -1.96 -9.91 -0.24
C ALA A 101 -3.28 -10.29 -0.92
N LEU A 102 -4.14 -9.32 -1.14
CA LEU A 102 -5.47 -9.60 -1.73
C LEU A 102 -5.38 -10.05 -3.19
N ASN A 103 -4.29 -9.74 -3.88
CA ASN A 103 -4.03 -10.18 -5.25
C ASN A 103 -5.24 -9.90 -6.18
N ASP A 104 -5.75 -10.94 -6.84
CA ASP A 104 -6.89 -10.90 -7.77
C ASP A 104 -8.22 -11.27 -7.10
N ASP A 105 -8.32 -11.17 -5.77
CA ASP A 105 -9.60 -11.38 -5.07
C ASP A 105 -10.69 -10.51 -5.70
N PRO A 106 -11.86 -11.09 -6.04
CA PRO A 106 -12.92 -10.35 -6.73
C PRO A 106 -13.42 -9.11 -5.99
N ALA A 107 -13.46 -9.14 -4.66
CA ALA A 107 -13.88 -7.99 -3.88
C ALA A 107 -12.81 -6.88 -3.89
N HIS A 108 -11.54 -7.25 -3.89
CA HIS A 108 -10.43 -6.31 -4.04
C HIS A 108 -10.44 -5.65 -5.42
N ILE A 109 -10.59 -6.43 -6.49
CA ILE A 109 -10.67 -5.89 -7.86
C ILE A 109 -11.88 -4.95 -8.00
N ALA A 110 -13.04 -5.32 -7.44
CA ALA A 110 -14.22 -4.44 -7.44
C ALA A 110 -13.96 -3.12 -6.69
N ALA A 111 -13.29 -3.17 -5.54
CA ALA A 111 -12.94 -1.97 -4.77
C ALA A 111 -11.95 -1.07 -5.53
N LEU A 112 -10.94 -1.64 -6.20
CA LEU A 112 -10.01 -0.88 -7.03
C LEU A 112 -10.73 -0.24 -8.23
N ALA A 113 -11.59 -0.99 -8.92
CA ALA A 113 -12.37 -0.47 -10.05
C ALA A 113 -13.28 0.68 -9.63
N ASP A 114 -13.97 0.57 -8.49
CA ASP A 114 -14.81 1.64 -7.94
C ASP A 114 -13.98 2.87 -7.58
N LEU A 115 -12.83 2.67 -6.93
CA LEU A 115 -11.91 3.76 -6.60
C LEU A 115 -11.45 4.51 -7.86
N MET A 116 -11.00 3.78 -8.88
CA MET A 116 -10.56 4.34 -10.16
C MET A 116 -11.70 5.10 -10.85
N SER A 117 -12.89 4.51 -10.89
CA SER A 117 -14.08 5.14 -11.51
C SER A 117 -14.46 6.46 -10.85
N ARG A 118 -14.41 6.51 -9.51
CA ARG A 118 -14.66 7.75 -8.76
C ARG A 118 -13.63 8.83 -9.03
N HIS A 119 -12.35 8.46 -9.15
CA HIS A 119 -11.28 9.42 -9.46
C HIS A 119 -11.29 9.87 -10.91
N ALA A 120 -11.75 9.02 -11.84
CA ALA A 120 -11.91 9.36 -13.25
C ALA A 120 -13.24 10.08 -13.57
N ALA A 121 -14.14 10.18 -12.61
CA ALA A 121 -15.40 10.90 -12.77
C ALA A 121 -15.12 12.37 -13.11
N GLY A 122 -15.66 12.81 -14.27
CA GLY A 122 -15.42 14.15 -14.79
C GLY A 122 -14.23 14.27 -15.77
N TRP A 123 -13.50 13.21 -16.00
CA TRP A 123 -12.55 13.19 -17.11
C TRP A 123 -13.30 13.17 -18.46
N PRO A 124 -12.84 13.93 -19.46
CA PRO A 124 -13.50 13.97 -20.77
C PRO A 124 -13.71 12.59 -21.38
N GLU A 125 -12.75 11.67 -21.18
CA GLU A 125 -12.76 10.31 -21.70
C GLU A 125 -13.90 9.43 -21.13
N PHE A 126 -14.44 9.81 -19.96
CA PHE A 126 -15.58 9.15 -19.32
C PHE A 126 -16.93 9.82 -19.61
N ALA A 127 -16.92 10.94 -20.34
CA ALA A 127 -18.14 11.64 -20.70
C ALA A 127 -18.93 10.89 -21.80
N PRO A 128 -20.27 10.83 -21.71
CA PRO A 128 -21.08 10.33 -22.80
C PRO A 128 -20.79 11.10 -24.10
N GLY A 129 -20.50 10.37 -25.18
CA GLY A 129 -20.20 10.97 -26.47
C GLY A 129 -18.77 11.51 -26.63
N TYR A 130 -17.83 11.07 -25.77
CA TYR A 130 -16.42 11.38 -25.93
C TYR A 130 -15.92 10.98 -27.34
N ASP A 131 -15.33 11.94 -28.04
CA ASP A 131 -14.69 11.78 -29.35
C ASP A 131 -13.26 12.32 -29.25
N ALA A 132 -12.29 11.41 -29.24
CA ALA A 132 -10.86 11.75 -29.12
C ALA A 132 -10.40 12.62 -30.29
N ASP A 133 -10.90 12.35 -31.50
CA ASP A 133 -10.51 13.10 -32.70
C ASP A 133 -11.10 14.50 -32.70
N ALA A 134 -12.34 14.67 -32.26
CA ALA A 134 -12.96 16.00 -32.09
C ALA A 134 -12.19 16.81 -31.06
N LEU A 135 -11.83 16.22 -29.91
CA LEU A 135 -11.03 16.90 -28.88
C LEU A 135 -9.63 17.29 -29.39
N ALA A 136 -8.97 16.41 -30.15
CA ALA A 136 -7.66 16.68 -30.74
C ALA A 136 -7.73 17.85 -31.74
N ARG A 137 -8.77 17.87 -32.57
CA ARG A 137 -9.04 19.01 -33.52
C ARG A 137 -9.27 20.30 -32.75
N GLU A 138 -10.06 20.29 -31.72
CA GLU A 138 -10.36 21.48 -30.90
C GLU A 138 -9.08 21.99 -30.18
N ARG A 139 -8.28 21.12 -29.60
CA ARG A 139 -6.98 21.49 -28.98
C ARG A 139 -6.04 22.12 -29.99
N THR A 140 -5.96 21.58 -31.21
CA THR A 140 -5.13 22.13 -32.28
C THR A 140 -5.61 23.52 -32.67
N ALA A 141 -6.89 23.69 -32.89
CA ALA A 141 -7.48 25.00 -33.24
C ALA A 141 -7.31 26.02 -32.11
N THR A 142 -7.45 25.62 -30.87
CA THR A 142 -7.24 26.48 -29.70
C THR A 142 -5.78 26.93 -29.60
N ARG A 143 -4.83 26.00 -29.79
CA ARG A 143 -3.40 26.33 -29.81
C ARG A 143 -3.08 27.33 -30.91
N GLN A 144 -3.60 27.11 -32.11
CA GLN A 144 -3.41 28.05 -33.25
C GLN A 144 -3.94 29.45 -32.93
N ARG A 145 -5.14 29.55 -32.34
CA ARG A 145 -5.70 30.83 -31.89
C ARG A 145 -4.83 31.50 -30.82
N ALA A 146 -4.33 30.75 -29.86
CA ALA A 146 -3.46 31.28 -28.81
C ALA A 146 -2.14 31.83 -29.38
N LEU A 147 -1.50 31.09 -30.31
CA LEU A 147 -0.30 31.57 -31.02
C LEU A 147 -0.55 32.85 -31.81
N ALA A 148 -1.69 32.94 -32.51
CA ALA A 148 -2.08 34.14 -33.24
C ALA A 148 -2.30 35.36 -32.32
N LEU A 149 -2.59 35.14 -31.05
CA LEU A 149 -2.71 36.18 -30.02
C LEU A 149 -1.39 36.47 -29.29
N GLY A 150 -0.26 35.84 -29.71
CA GLY A 150 1.06 36.10 -29.16
C GLY A 150 1.46 35.21 -27.98
N ALA A 151 0.81 34.06 -27.76
CA ALA A 151 1.26 33.09 -26.79
C ALA A 151 2.62 32.48 -27.24
N ALA A 152 3.47 32.15 -26.29
CA ALA A 152 4.69 31.42 -26.56
C ALA A 152 4.37 29.99 -27.07
N ALA A 153 5.22 29.45 -27.96
CA ALA A 153 5.05 28.12 -28.55
C ALA A 153 5.30 26.99 -27.59
#